data_9fd98c6f00b35b3646382834ed1a6171
#
_entry.id   9fd98c6f00b35b3646382834ed1a6171
#
_cell.length_a   1.000
_cell.length_b   1.000
_cell.length_c   1.000
_cell.angle_alpha   90.00
_cell.angle_beta   90.00
_cell.angle_gamma   90.00
#
_symmetry.space_group_name_H-M   'P 1'
#
loop_
_entity.id
_entity.type
_entity.pdbx_description
1 polymer ?
#
loop_
_entity_poly.entity_id
_entity_poly.type
_entity_poly.pdbx_seq_one_letter_code
_entity_poly.pdbx_strand_id
1 'polypeptide(L)'
;MTPEGLADLFRQLAFISALIGGFAFAFLGALLAVRSRSRVVGWAAGTALATAASLIVCVVGWTLMAAQVVTAAPAEANAGAFQFPASLNLIHGRLSLLFIVGMLLFLTSLGLSGWVRSRALGITSTVIALLAGVALMFVMSPFLR
;
A
#
# COMPACT_ATOMS: atom_id res chain seq x y z
N MET A 1 7.82 -16.10 -16.55
CA MET A 1 8.32 -15.76 -15.20
C MET A 1 8.39 -17.06 -14.43
N THR A 2 9.47 -17.34 -13.70
CA THR A 2 9.58 -18.55 -12.89
C THR A 2 8.69 -18.43 -11.64
N PRO A 3 8.16 -19.55 -11.09
CA PRO A 3 7.38 -19.53 -9.86
C PRO A 3 8.12 -18.89 -8.68
N GLU A 4 9.42 -19.13 -8.57
CA GLU A 4 10.29 -18.55 -7.55
C GLU A 4 10.37 -17.01 -7.69
N GLY A 5 10.58 -16.50 -8.91
CA GLY A 5 10.62 -15.06 -9.16
C GLY A 5 9.30 -14.37 -8.86
N LEU A 6 8.16 -15.07 -9.08
CA LEU A 6 6.84 -14.55 -8.73
C LEU A 6 6.63 -14.53 -7.21
N ALA A 7 7.05 -15.59 -6.51
CA ALA A 7 6.98 -15.62 -5.05
C ALA A 7 7.85 -14.53 -4.39
N ASP A 8 9.03 -14.27 -4.95
CA ASP A 8 9.91 -13.19 -4.47
C ASP A 8 9.31 -11.81 -4.70
N LEU A 9 8.64 -11.60 -5.83
CA LEU A 9 7.91 -10.36 -6.09
C LEU A 9 6.82 -10.13 -5.03
N PHE A 10 6.03 -11.15 -4.69
CA PHE A 10 5.01 -11.02 -3.65
C PHE A 10 5.60 -10.77 -2.26
N ARG A 11 6.74 -11.37 -1.93
CA ARG A 11 7.47 -11.08 -0.68
C ARG A 11 7.96 -9.63 -0.63
N GLN A 12 8.46 -9.09 -1.75
CA GLN A 12 8.87 -7.69 -1.83
C GLN A 12 7.68 -6.75 -1.66
N LEU A 13 6.53 -7.04 -2.28
CA LEU A 13 5.30 -6.26 -2.10
C LEU A 13 4.80 -6.31 -0.65
N ALA A 14 4.86 -7.48 0.01
CA ALA A 14 4.54 -7.61 1.41
C ALA A 14 5.48 -6.77 2.29
N PHE A 15 6.79 -6.80 2.02
CA PHE A 15 7.78 -6.01 2.74
C PHE A 15 7.55 -4.50 2.59
N ILE A 16 7.31 -4.02 1.35
CA ILE A 16 7.03 -2.60 1.09
C ILE A 16 5.74 -2.18 1.82
N SER A 17 4.69 -3.02 1.77
CA SER A 17 3.43 -2.77 2.48
C SER A 17 3.64 -2.68 3.99
N ALA A 18 4.45 -3.57 4.57
CA ALA A 18 4.78 -3.57 5.99
C ALA A 18 5.55 -2.30 6.40
N LEU A 19 6.52 -1.90 5.58
CA LEU A 19 7.33 -0.71 5.83
C LEU A 19 6.46 0.56 5.84
N ILE A 20 5.64 0.76 4.81
CA ILE A 20 4.77 1.95 4.69
C ILE A 20 3.68 1.91 5.76
N GLY A 21 3.10 0.73 6.04
CA GLY A 21 2.13 0.55 7.12
C GLY A 21 2.71 0.90 8.49
N GLY A 22 3.96 0.51 8.75
CA GLY A 22 4.70 0.87 9.95
C GLY A 22 4.93 2.38 10.08
N PHE A 23 5.30 3.05 8.98
CA PHE A 23 5.40 4.51 8.95
C PHE A 23 4.05 5.19 9.22
N ALA A 24 2.96 4.69 8.63
CA ALA A 24 1.62 5.23 8.89
C ALA A 24 1.21 5.08 10.36
N PHE A 25 1.58 3.97 11.01
CA PHE A 25 1.36 3.75 12.44
C PHE A 25 2.19 4.70 13.31
N ALA A 26 3.46 4.86 13.01
CA ALA A 26 4.34 5.81 13.72
C ALA A 26 3.84 7.25 13.57
N PHE A 27 3.40 7.61 12.38
CA PHE A 27 2.81 8.90 12.07
C PHE A 27 1.50 9.13 12.83
N LEU A 28 0.63 8.12 12.89
CA LEU A 28 -0.59 8.16 13.71
C LEU A 28 -0.26 8.42 15.17
N GLY A 29 0.74 7.72 15.73
CA GLY A 29 1.21 7.95 17.11
C GLY A 29 1.66 9.40 17.34
N ALA A 30 2.40 9.97 16.39
CA ALA A 30 2.83 11.37 16.45
C ALA A 30 1.63 12.34 16.39
N LEU A 31 0.63 12.08 15.54
CA LEU A 31 -0.58 12.91 15.47
C LEU A 31 -1.42 12.85 16.75
N LEU A 32 -1.52 11.68 17.37
CA LEU A 32 -2.25 11.51 18.64
C LEU A 32 -1.54 12.20 19.82
N ALA A 33 -0.23 12.38 19.75
CA ALA A 33 0.53 13.14 20.74
C ALA A 33 0.31 14.67 20.65
N VAL A 34 -0.22 15.16 19.52
CA VAL A 34 -0.56 16.58 19.36
C VAL A 34 -1.82 16.92 20.17
N ARG A 35 -1.72 17.82 21.12
CA ARG A 35 -2.85 18.24 21.97
C ARG A 35 -3.95 19.03 21.24
N SER A 36 -3.78 19.34 19.97
CA SER A 36 -4.77 20.08 19.17
C SER A 36 -5.97 19.19 18.83
N ARG A 37 -7.16 19.64 19.20
CA ARG A 37 -8.45 19.01 18.82
C ARG A 37 -9.03 19.55 17.51
N SER A 38 -8.19 19.99 16.57
CA SER A 38 -8.67 20.48 15.30
C SER A 38 -9.27 19.34 14.44
N ARG A 39 -10.27 19.67 13.64
CA ARG A 39 -10.86 18.70 12.68
C ARG A 39 -9.82 18.14 11.72
N VAL A 40 -8.81 18.95 11.36
CA VAL A 40 -7.72 18.53 10.46
C VAL A 40 -6.90 17.41 11.08
N VAL A 41 -6.57 17.47 12.39
CA VAL A 41 -5.86 16.39 13.10
C VAL A 41 -6.69 15.12 13.08
N GLY A 42 -8.00 15.21 13.29
CA GLY A 42 -8.91 14.07 13.24
C GLY A 42 -8.92 13.40 11.85
N TRP A 43 -9.00 14.18 10.78
CA TRP A 43 -8.95 13.65 9.41
C TRP A 43 -7.59 13.04 9.07
N ALA A 44 -6.49 13.71 9.44
CA ALA A 44 -5.15 13.17 9.21
C ALA A 44 -4.92 11.85 9.98
N ALA A 45 -5.39 11.75 11.22
CA ALA A 45 -5.31 10.52 12.01
C ALA A 45 -6.20 9.41 11.43
N GLY A 46 -7.42 9.73 10.99
CA GLY A 46 -8.34 8.78 10.36
C GLY A 46 -7.76 8.21 9.06
N THR A 47 -7.19 9.05 8.20
CA THR A 47 -6.55 8.59 6.95
C THR A 47 -5.28 7.77 7.23
N ALA A 48 -4.48 8.13 8.22
CA ALA A 48 -3.30 7.35 8.63
C ALA A 48 -3.69 5.96 9.17
N LEU A 49 -4.76 5.88 9.98
CA LEU A 49 -5.29 4.61 10.47
C LEU A 49 -5.82 3.73 9.33
N ALA A 50 -6.60 4.30 8.41
CA ALA A 50 -7.11 3.59 7.25
C ALA A 50 -5.97 3.08 6.34
N THR A 51 -4.91 3.87 6.17
CA THR A 51 -3.68 3.45 5.48
C THR A 51 -3.06 2.23 6.15
N ALA A 52 -2.81 2.31 7.46
CA ALA A 52 -2.18 1.22 8.20
C ALA A 52 -3.01 -0.06 8.11
N ALA A 53 -4.33 0.01 8.28
CA ALA A 53 -5.23 -1.12 8.16
C ALA A 53 -5.19 -1.74 6.76
N SER A 54 -5.27 -0.93 5.69
CA SER A 54 -5.22 -1.40 4.30
C SER A 54 -3.91 -2.12 4.00
N LEU A 55 -2.78 -1.56 4.44
CA LEU A 55 -1.46 -2.13 4.16
C LEU A 55 -1.17 -3.38 4.98
N ILE A 56 -1.72 -3.52 6.21
CA ILE A 56 -1.66 -4.78 6.97
C ILE A 56 -2.39 -5.90 6.21
N VAL A 57 -3.56 -5.63 5.67
CA VAL A 57 -4.29 -6.61 4.83
C VAL A 57 -3.46 -6.98 3.60
N CYS A 58 -2.79 -6.01 2.97
CA CYS A 58 -1.90 -6.27 1.84
C CYS A 58 -0.71 -7.16 2.24
N VAL A 59 -0.07 -6.92 3.39
CA VAL A 59 1.02 -7.77 3.91
C VAL A 59 0.57 -9.22 4.00
N VAL A 60 -0.55 -9.48 4.69
CA VAL A 60 -1.09 -10.82 4.85
C VAL A 60 -1.45 -11.43 3.49
N GLY A 61 -2.13 -10.69 2.63
CA GLY A 61 -2.54 -11.15 1.32
C GLY A 61 -1.37 -11.54 0.42
N TRP A 62 -0.34 -10.68 0.30
CA TRP A 62 0.85 -10.96 -0.51
C TRP A 62 1.66 -12.14 0.05
N THR A 63 1.76 -12.26 1.39
CA THR A 63 2.45 -13.38 2.03
C THR A 63 1.75 -14.71 1.74
N LEU A 64 0.42 -14.74 1.82
CA LEU A 64 -0.37 -15.93 1.49
C LEU A 64 -0.26 -16.29 0.00
N MET A 65 -0.26 -15.31 -0.90
CA MET A 65 -0.06 -15.54 -2.33
C MET A 65 1.33 -16.10 -2.61
N ALA A 66 2.37 -15.57 -1.99
CA ALA A 66 3.73 -16.10 -2.12
C ALA A 66 3.80 -17.57 -1.67
N ALA A 67 3.16 -17.92 -0.55
CA ALA A 67 3.10 -19.29 -0.06
C ALA A 67 2.37 -20.23 -1.04
N GLN A 68 1.23 -19.79 -1.61
CA GLN A 68 0.46 -20.59 -2.56
C GLN A 68 1.24 -20.85 -3.87
N VAL A 69 1.97 -19.84 -4.38
CA VAL A 69 2.81 -20.01 -5.58
C VAL A 69 3.90 -21.07 -5.34
N VAL A 70 4.56 -21.03 -4.17
CA VAL A 70 5.62 -22.00 -3.84
C VAL A 70 5.06 -23.41 -3.69
N THR A 71 3.86 -23.57 -3.10
CA THR A 71 3.25 -24.90 -2.91
C THR A 71 2.68 -25.49 -4.20
N ALA A 72 2.23 -24.65 -5.16
CA ALA A 72 1.71 -25.10 -6.45
C ALA A 72 2.83 -25.47 -7.46
N ALA A 73 4.00 -24.85 -7.36
CA ALA A 73 5.10 -25.01 -8.30
C ALA A 73 5.54 -26.49 -8.54
N PRO A 74 5.62 -27.38 -7.55
CA PRO A 74 6.01 -28.78 -7.77
C PRO A 74 5.00 -29.59 -8.59
N ALA A 75 3.71 -29.31 -8.46
CA ALA A 75 2.64 -30.00 -9.17
C ALA A 75 2.61 -29.63 -10.68
N GLU A 76 3.04 -28.43 -11.02
CA GLU A 76 3.00 -27.88 -12.38
C GLU A 76 4.33 -28.03 -13.14
N ALA A 77 5.44 -28.35 -12.44
CA ALA A 77 6.73 -28.61 -13.08
C ALA A 77 6.65 -29.71 -14.15
N ASN A 78 5.70 -30.65 -14.04
CA ASN A 78 5.45 -31.71 -15.01
C ASN A 78 4.53 -31.29 -16.17
N ALA A 79 3.92 -30.09 -16.12
CA ALA A 79 2.94 -29.61 -17.12
C ALA A 79 3.51 -28.59 -18.12
N GLY A 80 4.80 -28.26 -18.03
CA GLY A 80 5.51 -27.47 -19.08
C GLY A 80 5.38 -25.96 -19.02
N ALA A 81 4.39 -25.39 -18.33
CA ALA A 81 4.30 -23.94 -18.11
C ALA A 81 3.45 -23.64 -16.86
N PHE A 82 3.99 -22.81 -15.95
CA PHE A 82 3.23 -22.32 -14.82
C PHE A 82 2.09 -21.42 -15.30
N GLN A 83 0.85 -21.85 -15.10
CA GLN A 83 -0.34 -21.04 -15.34
C GLN A 83 -0.83 -20.46 -14.03
N PHE A 84 -0.97 -19.14 -14.01
CA PHE A 84 -1.48 -18.44 -12.82
C PHE A 84 -2.97 -18.79 -12.64
N PRO A 85 -3.38 -19.43 -11.53
CA PRO A 85 -4.77 -19.81 -11.32
C PRO A 85 -5.71 -18.61 -11.39
N ALA A 86 -6.85 -18.74 -12.07
CA ALA A 86 -7.81 -17.63 -12.24
C ALA A 86 -8.31 -17.05 -10.91
N SER A 87 -8.43 -17.90 -9.87
CA SER A 87 -8.77 -17.49 -8.51
C SER A 87 -7.74 -16.54 -7.88
N LEU A 88 -6.45 -16.83 -8.11
CA LEU A 88 -5.36 -15.99 -7.62
C LEU A 88 -5.28 -14.66 -8.37
N ASN A 89 -5.64 -14.64 -9.67
CA ASN A 89 -5.65 -13.41 -10.44
C ASN A 89 -6.68 -12.39 -9.89
N LEU A 90 -7.86 -12.87 -9.50
CA LEU A 90 -8.87 -12.00 -8.88
C LEU A 90 -8.41 -11.46 -7.52
N ILE A 91 -7.76 -12.29 -6.69
CA ILE A 91 -7.20 -11.88 -5.40
C ILE A 91 -6.08 -10.86 -5.62
N HIS A 92 -5.19 -11.11 -6.58
CA HIS A 92 -4.12 -10.20 -6.97
C HIS A 92 -4.67 -8.82 -7.34
N GLY A 93 -5.69 -8.76 -8.20
CA GLY A 93 -6.32 -7.50 -8.59
C GLY A 93 -6.90 -6.72 -7.40
N ARG A 94 -7.57 -7.41 -6.47
CA ARG A 94 -8.13 -6.78 -5.26
C ARG A 94 -7.05 -6.27 -4.32
N LEU A 95 -5.97 -7.03 -4.11
CA LEU A 95 -4.85 -6.61 -3.28
C LEU A 95 -4.10 -5.43 -3.90
N SER A 96 -3.90 -5.42 -5.22
CA SER A 96 -3.30 -4.30 -5.94
C SER A 96 -4.12 -3.03 -5.79
N LEU A 97 -5.44 -3.13 -5.94
CA LEU A 97 -6.34 -1.99 -5.72
C LEU A 97 -6.25 -1.48 -4.27
N LEU A 98 -6.30 -2.39 -3.30
CA LEU A 98 -6.21 -2.04 -1.88
C LEU A 98 -4.87 -1.39 -1.55
N PHE A 99 -3.78 -1.86 -2.14
CA PHE A 99 -2.45 -1.27 -2.00
C PHE A 99 -2.42 0.16 -2.55
N ILE A 100 -2.95 0.40 -3.76
CA ILE A 100 -3.02 1.74 -4.36
C ILE A 100 -3.85 2.68 -3.49
N VAL A 101 -5.02 2.23 -3.02
CA VAL A 101 -5.87 3.03 -2.12
C VAL A 101 -5.13 3.34 -0.81
N GLY A 102 -4.45 2.36 -0.21
CA GLY A 102 -3.61 2.56 0.97
C GLY A 102 -2.53 3.61 0.75
N MET A 103 -1.84 3.57 -0.38
CA MET A 103 -0.82 4.56 -0.76
C MET A 103 -1.40 5.97 -0.93
N LEU A 104 -2.55 6.10 -1.59
CA LEU A 104 -3.22 7.39 -1.76
C LEU A 104 -3.70 7.96 -0.42
N LEU A 105 -4.22 7.13 0.48
CA LEU A 105 -4.58 7.53 1.84
C LEU A 105 -3.36 7.98 2.64
N PHE A 106 -2.21 7.29 2.48
CA PHE A 106 -0.96 7.71 3.10
C PHE A 106 -0.52 9.09 2.64
N LEU A 107 -0.50 9.33 1.33
CA LEU A 107 -0.16 10.65 0.77
C LEU A 107 -1.15 11.73 1.24
N THR A 108 -2.43 11.39 1.33
CA THR A 108 -3.46 12.30 1.86
C THR A 108 -3.19 12.66 3.32
N SER A 109 -2.83 11.68 4.15
CA SER A 109 -2.51 11.92 5.56
C SER A 109 -1.30 12.82 5.73
N LEU A 110 -0.26 12.63 4.91
CA LEU A 110 0.92 13.49 4.86
C LEU A 110 0.56 14.92 4.40
N GLY A 111 -0.26 15.05 3.37
CA GLY A 111 -0.76 16.35 2.90
C GLY A 111 -1.52 17.12 3.98
N LEU A 112 -2.42 16.45 4.69
CA LEU A 112 -3.20 17.04 5.79
C LEU A 112 -2.33 17.44 6.99
N SER A 113 -1.25 16.71 7.26
CA SER A 113 -0.40 16.97 8.42
C SER A 113 0.25 18.36 8.41
N GLY A 114 0.59 18.87 7.23
CA GLY A 114 1.15 20.22 7.07
C GLY A 114 0.22 21.32 7.58
N TRP A 115 -1.10 21.14 7.44
CA TRP A 115 -2.10 22.11 7.90
C TRP A 115 -2.22 22.20 9.43
N VAL A 116 -1.73 21.19 10.13
CA VAL A 116 -1.72 21.19 11.60
C VAL A 116 -0.77 22.25 12.14
N ARG A 117 0.33 22.52 11.43
CA ARG A 117 1.39 23.43 11.89
C ARG A 117 1.31 24.83 11.34
N SER A 118 1.09 25.01 10.04
CA SER A 118 0.90 26.31 9.40
C SER A 118 0.26 26.21 8.04
N ARG A 119 -0.38 27.30 7.55
CA ARG A 119 -0.95 27.35 6.21
C ARG A 119 0.09 27.14 5.11
N ALA A 120 1.28 27.72 5.25
CA ALA A 120 2.36 27.57 4.28
C ALA A 120 2.81 26.10 4.16
N LEU A 121 3.05 25.43 5.27
CA LEU A 121 3.39 23.99 5.29
C LEU A 121 2.24 23.13 4.76
N GLY A 122 0.99 23.51 5.07
CA GLY A 122 -0.18 22.79 4.56
C GLY A 122 -0.26 22.83 3.03
N ILE A 123 -0.05 24.00 2.42
CA ILE A 123 -0.04 24.13 0.96
C ILE A 123 1.11 23.33 0.36
N THR A 124 2.32 23.47 0.89
CA THR A 124 3.49 22.75 0.37
C THR A 124 3.33 21.22 0.48
N SER A 125 2.89 20.72 1.63
CA SER A 125 2.68 19.26 1.82
C SER A 125 1.56 18.73 0.92
N THR A 126 0.49 19.50 0.69
CA THR A 126 -0.59 19.11 -0.21
C THR A 126 -0.11 19.06 -1.66
N VAL A 127 0.67 20.04 -2.11
CA VAL A 127 1.23 20.05 -3.47
C VAL A 127 2.16 18.85 -3.67
N ILE A 128 3.05 18.57 -2.72
CA ILE A 128 3.96 17.40 -2.80
C ILE A 128 3.16 16.10 -2.82
N ALA A 129 2.15 15.96 -1.97
CA ALA A 129 1.30 14.77 -1.92
C ALA A 129 0.52 14.56 -3.24
N LEU A 130 0.01 15.62 -3.85
CA LEU A 130 -0.66 15.56 -5.15
C LEU A 130 0.31 15.15 -6.26
N LEU A 131 1.49 15.76 -6.32
CA LEU A 131 2.51 15.42 -7.32
C LEU A 131 2.96 13.96 -7.17
N ALA A 132 3.18 13.49 -5.95
CA ALA A 132 3.51 12.10 -5.67
C ALA A 132 2.36 11.14 -6.06
N GLY A 133 1.11 11.52 -5.80
CA GLY A 133 -0.07 10.75 -6.20
C GLY A 133 -0.19 10.64 -7.74
N VAL A 134 -0.01 11.73 -8.46
CA VAL A 134 -0.02 11.74 -9.93
C VAL A 134 1.14 10.88 -10.48
N ALA A 135 2.34 11.01 -9.93
CA ALA A 135 3.49 10.19 -10.33
C ALA A 135 3.22 8.70 -10.08
N LEU A 136 2.64 8.35 -8.93
CA LEU A 136 2.26 6.97 -8.61
C LEU A 136 1.25 6.42 -9.62
N MET A 137 0.20 7.16 -9.94
CA MET A 137 -0.81 6.76 -10.92
C MET A 137 -0.22 6.62 -12.33
N PHE A 138 0.71 7.51 -12.70
CA PHE A 138 1.41 7.43 -13.98
C PHE A 138 2.27 6.16 -14.07
N VAL A 139 3.06 5.87 -13.04
CA VAL A 139 3.89 4.64 -12.97
C VAL A 139 3.04 3.38 -12.94
N MET A 140 1.87 3.41 -12.29
CA MET A 140 0.97 2.24 -12.20
C MET A 140 0.10 2.05 -13.47
N SER A 141 -0.03 3.06 -14.33
CA SER A 141 -0.92 3.00 -15.51
C SER A 141 -0.67 1.84 -16.47
N PRO A 142 0.58 1.38 -16.72
CA PRO A 142 0.83 0.20 -17.56
C PRO A 142 0.36 -1.12 -16.93
N PHE A 143 0.25 -1.18 -15.60
CA PHE A 143 -0.14 -2.38 -14.85
C PHE A 143 -1.66 -2.50 -14.66
N LEU A 144 -2.42 -1.46 -15.02
CA LEU A 144 -3.88 -1.42 -14.93
C LEU A 144 -4.58 -1.78 -16.25
N ARG A 145 -3.81 -1.95 -17.33
CA ARG A 145 -4.26 -2.41 -18.66
C ARG A 145 -4.05 -3.90 -18.83
#